data_2e332bdeb4594b5be89bbbc06c2b23e8
#
_entry.id   2e332bdeb4594b5be89bbbc06c2b23e8
#
_cell.length_a   1.000
_cell.length_b   1.000
_cell.length_c   1.000
_cell.angle_alpha   90.00
_cell.angle_beta   90.00
_cell.angle_gamma   90.00
#
_symmetry.space_group_name_H-M   'P 1'
#
loop_
_entity.id
_entity.type
_entity.pdbx_description
1 polymer ?
#
loop_
_entity_poly.entity_id
_entity_poly.type
_entity_poly.pdbx_seq_one_letter_code
_entity_poly.pdbx_strand_id
1 'polypeptide(L)'
;HEAMRTVGITADNPQDFFINGYSDNENRHIALPYDMVCAADIDSLNLLAARIAQLDPAELPKLNAALQQKQGFENIGQIIDFTYNVDYFVHIPGVNTSRDLGDYYLNKSGMVQMPEEWKNGVDLAAFGKNAAEQEQGSFTPYGYLVKSGDEWERHFEGRKLPEEYRIMSYPKPEQSEQDKILSLIHI
;
A
#
# COMPACT_ATOMS: atom_id res chain seq x y z
N HIS A 1 9.72 8.60 -21.31
CA HIS A 1 10.46 9.76 -21.89
C HIS A 1 9.78 10.34 -23.14
N GLU A 2 9.31 9.52 -24.10
CA GLU A 2 8.72 10.01 -25.35
C GLU A 2 7.40 10.75 -25.12
N ALA A 3 6.49 10.20 -24.32
CA ALA A 3 5.22 10.85 -23.97
C ALA A 3 5.43 12.19 -23.25
N MET A 4 6.44 12.28 -22.39
CA MET A 4 6.79 13.51 -21.67
C MET A 4 7.32 14.59 -22.63
N ARG A 5 8.17 14.20 -23.59
CA ARG A 5 8.66 15.12 -24.64
C ARG A 5 7.53 15.64 -25.52
N THR A 6 6.55 14.81 -25.82
CA THR A 6 5.40 15.18 -26.67
C THR A 6 4.56 16.29 -26.03
N VAL A 7 4.49 16.36 -24.70
CA VAL A 7 3.79 17.42 -23.96
C VAL A 7 4.70 18.54 -23.49
N GLY A 8 5.97 18.57 -23.97
CA GLY A 8 6.93 19.65 -23.68
C GLY A 8 7.58 19.58 -22.30
N ILE A 9 7.42 18.48 -21.57
CA ILE A 9 8.09 18.29 -20.28
C ILE A 9 9.50 17.77 -20.54
N THR A 10 10.50 18.53 -20.09
CA THR A 10 11.91 18.16 -20.21
C THR A 10 12.51 17.78 -18.87
N ALA A 11 13.63 17.05 -18.88
CA ALA A 11 14.34 16.68 -17.65
C ALA A 11 14.82 17.89 -16.83
N ASP A 12 14.98 19.04 -17.50
CA ASP A 12 15.48 20.27 -16.90
C ASP A 12 14.39 21.04 -16.12
N ASN A 13 13.12 20.66 -16.28
CA ASN A 13 12.00 21.35 -15.64
C ASN A 13 10.90 20.38 -15.14
N PRO A 14 11.22 19.51 -14.17
CA PRO A 14 10.29 18.49 -13.69
C PRO A 14 9.12 19.03 -12.87
N GLN A 15 9.08 20.34 -12.59
CA GLN A 15 8.07 20.98 -11.75
C GLN A 15 6.86 21.50 -12.51
N ASP A 16 6.85 21.43 -13.85
CA ASP A 16 5.83 22.04 -14.69
C ASP A 16 4.62 21.12 -14.99
N PHE A 17 4.42 20.04 -14.23
CA PHE A 17 3.25 19.20 -14.41
C PHE A 17 2.55 18.87 -13.10
N PHE A 18 1.23 18.69 -13.20
CA PHE A 18 0.37 18.25 -12.09
C PHE A 18 -0.36 16.98 -12.49
N ILE A 19 -0.52 16.08 -11.54
CA ILE A 19 -1.35 14.88 -11.73
C ILE A 19 -2.80 15.29 -11.47
N ASN A 20 -3.60 15.38 -12.55
CA ASN A 20 -5.02 15.72 -12.44
C ASN A 20 -5.91 14.51 -12.18
N GLY A 21 -5.38 13.31 -12.32
CA GLY A 21 -6.11 12.06 -12.11
C GLY A 21 -5.27 10.85 -12.52
N TYR A 22 -5.75 9.70 -12.20
CA TYR A 22 -5.19 8.42 -12.65
C TYR A 22 -6.32 7.48 -13.07
N SER A 23 -6.03 6.56 -13.96
CA SER A 23 -6.94 5.49 -14.34
C SER A 23 -6.20 4.16 -14.33
N ASP A 24 -6.88 3.10 -13.91
CA ASP A 24 -6.39 1.75 -14.03
C ASP A 24 -6.84 1.17 -15.37
N ASN A 25 -5.86 0.95 -16.27
CA ASN A 25 -6.12 0.43 -17.62
C ASN A 25 -6.39 -1.09 -17.66
N GLU A 26 -6.19 -1.79 -16.54
CA GLU A 26 -6.30 -3.26 -16.47
C GLU A 26 -7.52 -3.77 -15.69
N ASN A 27 -8.53 -2.92 -15.42
CA ASN A 27 -9.67 -3.24 -14.55
C ASN A 27 -9.29 -3.72 -13.13
N ARG A 28 -8.10 -3.41 -12.68
CA ARG A 28 -7.66 -3.65 -11.32
C ARG A 28 -8.11 -2.49 -10.45
N HIS A 29 -9.35 -2.48 -10.00
CA HIS A 29 -9.87 -1.41 -9.15
C HIS A 29 -9.04 -1.27 -7.87
N ILE A 30 -8.10 -0.32 -7.89
CA ILE A 30 -7.27 0.02 -6.73
C ILE A 30 -7.75 1.36 -6.18
N ALA A 31 -8.19 1.35 -4.93
CA ALA A 31 -8.76 2.52 -4.27
C ALA A 31 -7.67 3.45 -3.71
N LEU A 32 -6.71 3.88 -4.56
CA LEU A 32 -5.66 4.82 -4.12
C LEU A 32 -6.28 6.15 -3.68
N PRO A 33 -5.85 6.72 -2.55
CA PRO A 33 -6.30 8.05 -2.12
C PRO A 33 -5.83 9.12 -3.11
N TYR A 34 -6.76 9.88 -3.67
CA TYR A 34 -6.48 10.90 -4.69
C TYR A 34 -5.44 11.93 -4.22
N ASP A 35 -5.59 12.42 -2.99
CA ASP A 35 -4.68 13.42 -2.42
C ASP A 35 -3.24 12.91 -2.30
N MET A 36 -3.06 11.62 -2.00
CA MET A 36 -1.74 11.00 -1.95
C MET A 36 -1.11 10.89 -3.34
N VAL A 37 -1.91 10.54 -4.35
CA VAL A 37 -1.45 10.47 -5.74
C VAL A 37 -1.02 11.84 -6.23
N CYS A 38 -1.82 12.89 -5.96
CA CYS A 38 -1.49 14.26 -6.34
C CYS A 38 -0.27 14.84 -5.62
N ALA A 39 0.00 14.39 -4.41
CA ALA A 39 1.14 14.83 -3.61
C ALA A 39 2.45 14.06 -3.90
N ALA A 40 2.37 12.94 -4.62
CA ALA A 40 3.51 12.09 -4.91
C ALA A 40 4.29 12.58 -6.13
N ASP A 41 5.59 12.30 -6.13
CA ASP A 41 6.40 12.44 -7.34
C ASP A 41 6.13 11.29 -8.33
N ILE A 42 6.35 11.56 -9.62
CA ILE A 42 6.01 10.60 -10.68
C ILE A 42 6.87 9.35 -10.65
N ASP A 43 8.11 9.43 -10.18
CA ASP A 43 9.00 8.27 -10.10
C ASP A 43 8.52 7.31 -9.02
N SER A 44 8.10 7.82 -7.85
CA SER A 44 7.46 7.03 -6.80
C SER A 44 6.16 6.39 -7.27
N LEU A 45 5.33 7.09 -8.05
CA LEU A 45 4.12 6.52 -8.63
C LEU A 45 4.43 5.44 -9.67
N ASN A 46 5.49 5.61 -10.46
CA ASN A 46 5.93 4.60 -11.41
C ASN A 46 6.42 3.33 -10.70
N LEU A 47 7.20 3.48 -9.62
CA LEU A 47 7.59 2.36 -8.78
C LEU A 47 6.36 1.67 -8.19
N LEU A 48 5.41 2.43 -7.61
CA LEU A 48 4.19 1.87 -7.05
C LEU A 48 3.41 1.07 -8.10
N ALA A 49 3.22 1.62 -9.30
CA ALA A 49 2.53 0.94 -10.40
C ALA A 49 3.22 -0.37 -10.78
N ALA A 50 4.55 -0.38 -10.90
CA ALA A 50 5.33 -1.58 -11.19
C ALA A 50 5.22 -2.63 -10.07
N ARG A 51 5.23 -2.19 -8.81
CA ARG A 51 5.05 -3.10 -7.66
C ARG A 51 3.65 -3.72 -7.61
N ILE A 52 2.62 -2.91 -7.82
CA ILE A 52 1.23 -3.40 -7.87
C ILE A 52 1.05 -4.41 -9.03
N ALA A 53 1.68 -4.15 -10.18
CA ALA A 53 1.64 -5.08 -11.31
C ALA A 53 2.27 -6.44 -11.01
N GLN A 54 3.21 -6.51 -10.06
CA GLN A 54 3.88 -7.73 -9.62
C GLN A 54 3.13 -8.47 -8.50
N LEU A 55 2.15 -7.83 -7.84
CA LEU A 55 1.33 -8.50 -6.82
C LEU A 55 0.48 -9.60 -7.44
N ASP A 56 0.30 -10.67 -6.68
CA ASP A 56 -0.72 -11.67 -7.04
C ASP A 56 -2.10 -10.97 -7.07
N PRO A 57 -2.91 -11.17 -8.13
CA PRO A 57 -4.26 -10.64 -8.19
C PRO A 57 -5.12 -10.98 -6.97
N ALA A 58 -4.84 -12.09 -6.29
CA ALA A 58 -5.51 -12.48 -5.04
C ALA A 58 -5.20 -11.53 -3.86
N GLU A 59 -4.07 -10.77 -3.91
CA GLU A 59 -3.68 -9.81 -2.88
C GLU A 59 -4.27 -8.40 -3.10
N LEU A 60 -4.84 -8.11 -4.26
CA LEU A 60 -5.44 -6.80 -4.54
C LEU A 60 -6.59 -6.42 -3.60
N PRO A 61 -7.52 -7.35 -3.22
CA PRO A 61 -8.52 -7.05 -2.20
C PRO A 61 -7.92 -6.69 -0.84
N LYS A 62 -6.80 -7.33 -0.46
CA LYS A 62 -6.05 -7.01 0.78
C LYS A 62 -5.45 -5.61 0.70
N LEU A 63 -4.84 -5.25 -0.43
CA LEU A 63 -4.34 -3.88 -0.66
C LEU A 63 -5.47 -2.86 -0.54
N ASN A 64 -6.61 -3.08 -1.19
CA ASN A 64 -7.77 -2.19 -1.10
C ASN A 64 -8.32 -2.09 0.33
N ALA A 65 -8.36 -3.19 1.07
CA ALA A 65 -8.74 -3.20 2.48
C ALA A 65 -7.76 -2.35 3.32
N ALA A 66 -6.45 -2.49 3.09
CA ALA A 66 -5.42 -1.72 3.78
C ALA A 66 -5.50 -0.22 3.47
N LEU A 67 -5.83 0.17 2.23
CA LEU A 67 -6.05 1.57 1.83
C LEU A 67 -7.29 2.20 2.49
N GLN A 68 -8.30 1.41 2.83
CA GLN A 68 -9.58 1.88 3.39
C GLN A 68 -9.67 1.77 4.92
N GLN A 69 -8.65 1.29 5.61
CA GLN A 69 -8.66 1.23 7.08
C GLN A 69 -8.59 2.63 7.70
N LYS A 70 -9.13 2.79 8.92
CA LYS A 70 -9.19 4.10 9.63
C LYS A 70 -7.83 4.74 9.89
N GLN A 71 -6.82 3.92 10.17
CA GLN A 71 -5.43 4.34 10.31
C GLN A 71 -4.67 3.90 9.06
N GLY A 72 -5.14 4.39 7.91
CA GLY A 72 -4.55 4.07 6.62
C GLY A 72 -3.13 4.61 6.44
N PHE A 73 -2.61 4.43 5.26
CA PHE A 73 -1.29 4.94 4.91
C PHE A 73 -1.28 6.47 4.87
N GLU A 74 -0.17 7.07 5.28
CA GLU A 74 0.01 8.53 5.34
C GLU A 74 0.56 9.09 4.02
N ASN A 75 1.24 8.25 3.23
CA ASN A 75 1.90 8.66 2.00
C ASN A 75 2.13 7.47 1.05
N ILE A 76 2.45 7.78 -0.20
CA ILE A 76 2.73 6.79 -1.24
C ILE A 76 3.87 5.83 -0.86
N GLY A 77 4.88 6.30 -0.13
CA GLY A 77 5.99 5.46 0.33
C GLY A 77 5.54 4.30 1.20
N GLN A 78 4.58 4.53 2.10
CA GLN A 78 4.01 3.46 2.92
C GLN A 78 3.19 2.47 2.09
N ILE A 79 2.54 2.91 1.01
CA ILE A 79 1.83 2.01 0.09
C ILE A 79 2.84 1.17 -0.71
N ILE A 80 3.97 1.78 -1.12
CA ILE A 80 5.07 1.04 -1.73
C ILE A 80 5.61 -0.01 -0.76
N ASP A 81 5.89 0.37 0.50
CA ASP A 81 6.34 -0.56 1.54
C ASP A 81 5.34 -1.72 1.73
N PHE A 82 4.03 -1.44 1.72
CA PHE A 82 3.01 -2.48 1.81
C PHE A 82 3.17 -3.54 0.71
N THR A 83 3.53 -3.16 -0.51
CA THR A 83 3.71 -4.14 -1.61
C THR A 83 4.86 -5.13 -1.39
N TYR A 84 5.74 -4.87 -0.43
CA TYR A 84 6.78 -5.79 0.03
C TYR A 84 6.39 -6.53 1.32
N ASN A 85 5.38 -6.03 2.03
CA ASN A 85 4.91 -6.51 3.32
C ASN A 85 3.45 -7.00 3.26
N VAL A 86 3.05 -7.66 2.18
CA VAL A 86 1.65 -8.11 2.02
C VAL A 86 1.21 -9.08 3.12
N ASP A 87 2.14 -9.84 3.69
CA ASP A 87 1.91 -10.80 4.76
C ASP A 87 1.79 -10.15 6.15
N TYR A 88 2.14 -8.86 6.27
CA TYR A 88 1.96 -8.09 7.50
C TYR A 88 0.50 -8.01 7.95
N PHE A 89 -0.44 -8.17 7.01
CA PHE A 89 -1.86 -8.22 7.29
C PHE A 89 -2.47 -9.57 6.92
N VAL A 90 -3.31 -10.07 7.80
CA VAL A 90 -4.27 -11.14 7.50
C VAL A 90 -5.55 -10.48 6.99
N HIS A 91 -6.02 -10.90 5.84
CA HIS A 91 -7.25 -10.41 5.22
C HIS A 91 -8.31 -11.51 5.20
N ILE A 92 -9.49 -11.22 5.71
CA ILE A 92 -10.62 -12.14 5.71
C ILE A 92 -11.71 -11.56 4.79
N PRO A 93 -11.78 -12.01 3.53
CA PRO A 93 -12.73 -11.49 2.56
C PRO A 93 -14.17 -11.83 2.97
N GLY A 94 -15.10 -10.92 2.66
CA GLY A 94 -16.53 -11.10 2.96
C GLY A 94 -16.92 -10.93 4.44
N VAL A 95 -15.97 -10.57 5.30
CA VAL A 95 -16.22 -10.24 6.72
C VAL A 95 -16.20 -8.72 6.86
N ASN A 96 -17.36 -8.07 6.81
CA ASN A 96 -17.47 -6.62 6.79
C ASN A 96 -18.08 -6.02 8.06
N THR A 97 -18.64 -6.87 8.92
CA THR A 97 -19.28 -6.48 10.17
C THR A 97 -18.82 -7.31 11.34
N SER A 98 -19.06 -6.81 12.56
CA SER A 98 -18.78 -7.57 13.78
C SER A 98 -19.52 -8.91 13.82
N ARG A 99 -20.75 -8.95 13.29
CA ARG A 99 -21.53 -10.20 13.23
C ARG A 99 -20.87 -11.21 12.30
N ASP A 100 -20.39 -10.76 11.12
CA ASP A 100 -19.70 -11.65 10.17
C ASP A 100 -18.40 -12.19 10.77
N LEU A 101 -17.67 -11.35 11.52
CA LEU A 101 -16.44 -11.78 12.21
C LEU A 101 -16.74 -12.82 13.29
N GLY A 102 -17.79 -12.60 14.08
CA GLY A 102 -18.23 -13.56 15.08
C GLY A 102 -18.63 -14.89 14.45
N ASP A 103 -19.38 -14.87 13.35
CA ASP A 103 -19.74 -16.06 12.60
C ASP A 103 -18.51 -16.77 12.02
N TYR A 104 -17.58 -16.00 11.47
CA TYR A 104 -16.32 -16.54 10.93
C TYR A 104 -15.53 -17.29 12.01
N TYR A 105 -15.29 -16.68 13.17
CA TYR A 105 -14.49 -17.30 14.23
C TYR A 105 -15.20 -18.49 14.87
N LEU A 106 -16.50 -18.39 15.11
CA LEU A 106 -17.23 -19.46 15.77
C LEU A 106 -17.53 -20.66 14.87
N ASN A 107 -17.81 -20.40 13.58
CA ASN A 107 -18.39 -21.42 12.73
C ASN A 107 -17.51 -21.84 11.54
N LYS A 108 -16.55 -20.99 11.11
CA LYS A 108 -15.82 -21.20 9.85
C LYS A 108 -14.31 -21.37 10.04
N SER A 109 -13.69 -20.61 10.96
CA SER A 109 -12.23 -20.60 11.11
C SER A 109 -11.67 -21.86 11.80
N GLY A 110 -12.51 -22.59 12.57
CA GLY A 110 -12.05 -23.68 13.41
C GLY A 110 -11.24 -23.24 14.64
N MET A 111 -11.06 -21.94 14.87
CA MET A 111 -10.27 -21.40 15.98
C MET A 111 -10.98 -21.58 17.33
N VAL A 112 -12.30 -21.53 17.34
CA VAL A 112 -13.10 -21.68 18.56
C VAL A 112 -13.72 -23.07 18.58
N GLN A 113 -13.29 -23.90 19.52
CA GLN A 113 -13.83 -25.25 19.74
C GLN A 113 -14.79 -25.20 20.90
N MET A 114 -16.08 -25.34 20.62
CA MET A 114 -17.14 -25.48 21.62
C MET A 114 -18.27 -26.37 21.10
N PRO A 115 -19.10 -26.97 21.99
CA PRO A 115 -20.30 -27.70 21.58
C PRO A 115 -21.24 -26.82 20.74
N GLU A 116 -21.86 -27.41 19.70
CA GLU A 116 -22.79 -26.69 18.81
C GLU A 116 -23.98 -26.07 19.57
N GLU A 117 -24.45 -26.76 20.62
CA GLU A 117 -25.53 -26.25 21.47
C GLU A 117 -25.16 -24.90 22.12
N TRP A 118 -23.89 -24.70 22.44
CA TRP A 118 -23.42 -23.47 23.07
C TRP A 118 -23.19 -22.36 22.03
N LYS A 119 -22.76 -22.71 20.82
CA LYS A 119 -22.61 -21.75 19.73
C LYS A 119 -23.92 -21.01 19.42
N ASN A 120 -25.04 -21.75 19.48
CA ASN A 120 -26.36 -21.18 19.25
C ASN A 120 -26.79 -20.12 20.30
N GLY A 121 -26.17 -20.12 21.47
CA GLY A 121 -26.40 -19.15 22.53
C GLY A 121 -25.50 -17.92 22.49
N VAL A 122 -24.52 -17.88 21.58
CA VAL A 122 -23.55 -16.77 21.50
C VAL A 122 -24.10 -15.62 20.65
N ASP A 123 -24.06 -14.42 21.18
CA ASP A 123 -24.28 -13.21 20.37
C ASP A 123 -23.07 -12.97 19.44
N LEU A 124 -23.23 -13.33 18.18
CA LEU A 124 -22.19 -13.20 17.15
C LEU A 124 -21.66 -11.78 17.00
N ALA A 125 -22.53 -10.76 17.11
CA ALA A 125 -22.14 -9.38 16.95
C ALA A 125 -21.29 -8.90 18.13
N ALA A 126 -21.70 -9.24 19.37
CA ALA A 126 -20.93 -8.92 20.56
C ALA A 126 -19.60 -9.66 20.59
N PHE A 127 -19.58 -10.94 20.21
CA PHE A 127 -18.35 -11.73 20.14
C PHE A 127 -17.36 -11.17 19.12
N GLY A 128 -17.81 -10.91 17.88
CA GLY A 128 -16.94 -10.38 16.85
C GLY A 128 -16.48 -8.95 17.12
N LYS A 129 -17.30 -8.12 17.81
CA LYS A 129 -16.87 -6.81 18.25
C LYS A 129 -15.72 -6.91 19.25
N ASN A 130 -15.84 -7.77 20.25
CA ASN A 130 -14.78 -7.99 21.24
C ASN A 130 -13.51 -8.53 20.59
N ALA A 131 -13.62 -9.46 19.65
CA ALA A 131 -12.49 -9.99 18.89
C ALA A 131 -11.77 -8.86 18.13
N ALA A 132 -12.50 -8.06 17.36
CA ALA A 132 -11.94 -6.95 16.59
C ALA A 132 -11.24 -5.89 17.48
N GLU A 133 -11.80 -5.61 18.67
CA GLU A 133 -11.17 -4.68 19.63
C GLU A 133 -9.86 -5.24 20.18
N GLN A 134 -9.82 -6.54 20.53
CA GLN A 134 -8.61 -7.19 21.05
C GLN A 134 -7.51 -7.31 20.00
N GLU A 135 -7.86 -7.62 18.77
CA GLU A 135 -6.94 -7.78 17.65
C GLU A 135 -6.55 -6.44 17.01
N GLN A 136 -7.24 -5.35 17.38
CA GLN A 136 -7.11 -4.03 16.74
C GLN A 136 -7.35 -4.09 15.23
N GLY A 137 -8.25 -4.99 14.81
CA GLY A 137 -8.60 -5.18 13.42
C GLY A 137 -9.56 -4.12 12.89
N SER A 138 -9.68 -4.03 11.58
CA SER A 138 -10.48 -3.04 10.87
C SER A 138 -11.47 -3.68 9.93
N PHE A 139 -12.74 -3.29 10.01
CA PHE A 139 -13.76 -3.64 9.01
C PHE A 139 -13.68 -2.66 7.85
N THR A 140 -13.58 -3.18 6.64
CA THR A 140 -13.53 -2.40 5.41
C THR A 140 -14.58 -2.92 4.40
N PRO A 141 -14.90 -2.17 3.34
CA PRO A 141 -15.76 -2.68 2.27
C PRO A 141 -15.22 -3.93 1.56
N TYR A 142 -13.91 -4.17 1.66
CA TYR A 142 -13.23 -5.29 1.01
C TYR A 142 -13.05 -6.52 1.92
N GLY A 143 -13.41 -6.40 3.20
CA GLY A 143 -13.28 -7.45 4.20
C GLY A 143 -12.64 -6.96 5.49
N TYR A 144 -12.42 -7.88 6.41
CA TYR A 144 -11.76 -7.62 7.68
C TYR A 144 -10.25 -7.74 7.55
N LEU A 145 -9.53 -6.78 8.11
CA LEU A 145 -8.08 -6.71 8.08
C LEU A 145 -7.53 -6.64 9.50
N VAL A 146 -6.55 -7.48 9.79
CA VAL A 146 -5.86 -7.53 11.08
C VAL A 146 -4.36 -7.73 10.86
N LYS A 147 -3.52 -7.24 11.77
CA LYS A 147 -2.07 -7.45 11.70
C LYS A 147 -1.74 -8.92 11.98
N SER A 148 -0.83 -9.50 11.19
CA SER A 148 -0.38 -10.89 11.35
C SER A 148 0.50 -11.08 12.59
N GLY A 149 1.19 -10.04 13.01
CA GLY A 149 2.24 -10.10 14.03
C GLY A 149 3.65 -10.13 13.43
N ASP A 150 3.77 -10.16 12.11
CA ASP A 150 5.05 -10.03 11.43
C ASP A 150 5.63 -8.62 11.59
N GLU A 151 6.93 -8.49 11.40
CA GLU A 151 7.59 -7.18 11.44
C GLU A 151 7.36 -6.44 10.12
N TRP A 152 7.14 -5.12 10.24
CA TRP A 152 7.05 -4.25 9.07
C TRP A 152 8.45 -3.84 8.63
N GLU A 153 8.82 -4.21 7.41
CA GLU A 153 10.09 -3.82 6.81
C GLU A 153 9.92 -2.57 5.94
N ARG A 154 10.81 -1.61 6.13
CA ARG A 154 10.83 -0.39 5.31
C ARG A 154 11.74 -0.60 4.09
N HIS A 155 11.16 -0.55 2.91
CA HIS A 155 11.86 -0.70 1.61
C HIS A 155 11.97 0.61 0.84
N PHE A 156 11.03 1.53 1.07
CA PHE A 156 11.01 2.81 0.37
C PHE A 156 11.91 3.85 1.07
N GLU A 157 12.96 4.29 0.38
CA GLU A 157 13.92 5.28 0.86
C GLU A 157 13.77 6.66 0.19
N GLY A 158 12.54 7.05 -0.14
CA GLY A 158 12.27 8.34 -0.76
C GLY A 158 12.86 8.44 -2.17
N ARG A 159 13.70 9.44 -2.42
CA ARG A 159 14.26 9.70 -3.76
C ARG A 159 15.35 8.73 -4.22
N LYS A 160 15.77 7.78 -3.40
CA LYS A 160 16.72 6.72 -3.77
C LYS A 160 16.02 5.56 -4.49
N LEU A 161 15.38 5.84 -5.61
CA LEU A 161 14.70 4.84 -6.41
C LEU A 161 15.68 4.14 -7.36
N PRO A 162 15.45 2.84 -7.65
CA PRO A 162 16.18 2.15 -8.71
C PRO A 162 16.06 2.89 -10.05
N GLU A 163 17.14 2.90 -10.82
CA GLU A 163 17.23 3.70 -12.05
C GLU A 163 16.16 3.32 -13.10
N GLU A 164 15.77 2.05 -13.12
CA GLU A 164 14.74 1.50 -14.00
C GLU A 164 13.33 2.09 -13.77
N TYR A 165 13.04 2.59 -12.54
CA TYR A 165 11.75 3.19 -12.21
C TYR A 165 11.73 4.71 -12.36
N ARG A 166 12.88 5.32 -12.63
CA ARG A 166 12.97 6.78 -12.83
C ARG A 166 12.49 7.16 -14.22
N ILE A 167 11.40 7.88 -14.27
CA ILE A 167 10.85 8.50 -15.50
C ILE A 167 11.54 9.84 -15.75
N MET A 168 11.76 10.59 -14.68
CA MET A 168 12.43 11.87 -14.68
C MET A 168 13.89 11.65 -14.30
N SER A 169 14.79 11.73 -15.29
CA SER A 169 16.22 11.79 -14.98
C SER A 169 16.52 13.19 -14.41
N TYR A 170 16.64 13.27 -13.08
CA TYR A 170 17.22 14.46 -12.49
C TYR A 170 18.66 14.60 -13.00
N PRO A 171 19.06 15.76 -13.55
CA PRO A 171 20.45 15.98 -13.89
C PRO A 171 21.27 15.72 -12.62
N LYS A 172 22.29 14.87 -12.70
CA LYS A 172 23.26 14.77 -11.61
C LYS A 172 23.76 16.20 -11.40
N PRO A 173 23.72 16.76 -10.17
CA PRO A 173 24.30 18.06 -9.93
C PRO A 173 25.71 18.00 -10.51
N GLU A 174 26.04 18.91 -11.41
CA GLU A 174 27.40 19.00 -11.94
C GLU A 174 28.32 19.11 -10.73
N GLN A 175 29.21 18.12 -10.60
CA GLN A 175 30.20 18.18 -9.55
C GLN A 175 30.96 19.49 -9.75
N SER A 176 30.85 20.38 -8.78
CA SER A 176 31.59 21.65 -8.86
C SER A 176 33.07 21.31 -9.00
N GLU A 177 33.82 22.15 -9.65
CA GLU A 177 35.29 22.00 -9.73
C GLU A 177 35.92 21.78 -8.35
N GLN A 178 35.32 22.35 -7.29
CA GLN A 178 35.72 22.15 -5.89
C GLN A 178 35.45 20.71 -5.41
N ASP A 179 34.32 20.09 -5.77
CA ASP A 179 34.03 18.70 -5.41
C ASP A 179 34.95 17.72 -6.14
N LYS A 180 35.32 18.02 -7.39
CA LYS A 180 36.30 17.23 -8.16
C LYS A 180 37.69 17.31 -7.50
N ILE A 181 38.10 18.49 -7.05
CA ILE A 181 39.39 18.70 -6.36
C ILE A 181 39.39 17.99 -5.01
N LEU A 182 38.30 18.07 -4.23
CA LEU A 182 38.19 17.37 -2.95
C LEU A 182 38.24 15.85 -3.08
N SER A 183 37.65 15.29 -4.17
CA SER A 183 37.70 13.85 -4.45
C SER A 183 39.14 13.36 -4.79
N LEU A 184 39.99 14.24 -5.31
CA LEU A 184 41.39 13.93 -5.63
C LEU A 184 42.35 14.04 -4.44
N ILE A 185 41.93 14.73 -3.38
CA ILE A 185 42.77 14.92 -2.16
C ILE A 185 42.55 13.78 -1.13
N HIS A 186 41.55 12.92 -1.33
CA HIS A 186 41.21 11.82 -0.42
C HIS A 186 41.74 10.45 -0.91
N ILE A 187 42.86 10.41 -1.62
CA ILE A 187 43.58 9.17 -1.97
C ILE A 187 44.80 9.05 -1.06
#